data_f2d92de2a61c2d2e2f811d6a2d95d5fb
#
_entry.id   f2d92de2a61c2d2e2f811d6a2d95d5fb
#
_cell.length_a   1.000
_cell.length_b   1.000
_cell.length_c   1.000
_cell.angle_alpha   90.00
_cell.angle_beta   90.00
_cell.angle_gamma   90.00
#
_symmetry.space_group_name_H-M   'P 1'
#
loop_
_entity.id
_entity.type
_entity.pdbx_description
1 polymer ?
#
loop_
_entity_poly.entity_id
_entity_poly.type
_entity_poly.pdbx_seq_one_letter_code
_entity_poly.pdbx_strand_id
1 'polypeptide(L)'
;MRPVSHPVSWAALALVLVLAAIAASGSLRERGFDLYQTLLPRDVPLDQVAIVAIDEASLASQGRWPWPRARVGALVEAIAESGAAAIGLDLLFPEPDASADGAASDAAFAQALARAPSVVAMTLGADAPPVRVEPKAGFSFIGAGADAFDRGYGGGVAPIAPLAEAAGGLGVIRAFADDDGRMRAIPLVWAEQAPGMPLRHWPAFSVEMLRVAQGEAGVAVRMGGAGEDAIKVGGAIVPLGDGRLRLIDVPASPLRVSASELLANGSDGTLAGRIVVLAVDAAGLDRYHLTARGELRLGADLHAIAVSQMLAGLFLLEAPNARLAEFALLAVGGLVILIALALLARRPVLVALAALGVIALPPALGFAAYANGLLIDWTQPSAGLFFVALAGGYGLYRQAERRRRTLQTQFAQFLSPEVVRRLAETDARAALAVEDRPITVMMVDIRGFTALTESWPADKTVAALNHFLAIANAEIFARDGTIDKYLGDAVLAFWNAPVEQPGHADLALDAAQAIVARVDSENATLTARGLPVLSVVAAVETGTCSVGNMGTADRVDFTAIGPAVNMVARLEQQCKQLGEPVLAGPGCAAGANQPMRPVATLDLRGIDGPTHVFAPQQ
;
A
#
# COMPACT_ATOMS: atom_id res chain seq x y z
N MET A 1 10.30 12.46 25.97
CA MET A 1 10.42 12.15 24.52
C MET A 1 9.69 13.23 23.75
N ARG A 2 10.37 14.04 22.93
CA ARG A 2 9.70 15.00 22.04
C ARG A 2 8.88 14.18 21.02
N PRO A 3 7.62 14.51 20.78
CA PRO A 3 6.80 13.73 19.85
C PRO A 3 7.42 13.76 18.46
N VAL A 4 7.51 12.59 17.82
CA VAL A 4 7.96 12.41 16.43
C VAL A 4 7.09 13.29 15.54
N SER A 5 7.58 14.48 15.18
CA SER A 5 6.78 15.50 14.50
C SER A 5 7.22 15.78 13.07
N HIS A 6 8.40 15.30 12.71
CA HIS A 6 8.98 15.52 11.38
C HIS A 6 8.58 14.40 10.40
N PRO A 7 8.21 14.71 9.13
CA PRO A 7 7.81 13.69 8.15
C PRO A 7 8.88 12.63 7.91
N VAL A 8 10.16 13.01 7.93
CA VAL A 8 11.30 12.08 7.80
C VAL A 8 11.32 11.07 8.95
N SER A 9 10.97 11.46 10.18
CA SER A 9 10.96 10.55 11.32
C SER A 9 9.88 9.47 11.22
N TRP A 10 8.71 9.81 10.69
CA TRP A 10 7.64 8.83 10.43
C TRP A 10 8.03 7.84 9.35
N ALA A 11 8.60 8.34 8.25
CA ALA A 11 9.06 7.50 7.16
C ALA A 11 10.24 6.60 7.58
N ALA A 12 11.19 7.12 8.37
CA ALA A 12 12.31 6.34 8.90
C ALA A 12 11.84 5.23 9.84
N LEU A 13 10.88 5.51 10.73
CA LEU A 13 10.29 4.49 11.59
C LEU A 13 9.58 3.42 10.77
N ALA A 14 8.80 3.81 9.75
CA ALA A 14 8.14 2.88 8.85
C ALA A 14 9.16 2.01 8.09
N LEU A 15 10.25 2.59 7.60
CA LEU A 15 11.32 1.84 6.92
C LEU A 15 11.92 0.77 7.83
N VAL A 16 12.24 1.11 9.07
CA VAL A 16 12.79 0.15 10.05
C VAL A 16 11.79 -0.98 10.34
N LEU A 17 10.51 -0.65 10.54
CA LEU A 17 9.47 -1.65 10.81
C LEU A 17 9.24 -2.58 9.60
N VAL A 18 9.26 -2.04 8.39
CA VAL A 18 9.10 -2.81 7.16
C VAL A 18 10.29 -3.72 6.92
N LEU A 19 11.52 -3.23 7.11
CA LEU A 19 12.74 -4.05 7.02
C LEU A 19 12.72 -5.22 8.02
N ALA A 20 12.16 -5.01 9.20
CA ALA A 20 11.99 -6.07 10.19
C ALA A 20 10.87 -7.06 9.82
N ALA A 21 9.80 -6.62 9.19
CA ALA A 21 8.64 -7.44 8.83
C ALA A 21 8.85 -8.32 7.58
N ILE A 22 9.69 -7.90 6.64
CA ILE A 22 9.99 -8.63 5.39
C ILE A 22 10.60 -10.01 5.65
N ALA A 23 11.23 -10.22 6.77
CA ALA A 23 11.78 -11.53 7.14
C ALA A 23 10.70 -12.63 7.33
N ALA A 24 9.40 -12.30 7.31
CA ALA A 24 8.32 -13.16 7.77
C ALA A 24 7.26 -13.58 6.74
N SER A 25 7.24 -13.11 5.49
CA SER A 25 6.11 -13.36 4.57
C SER A 25 6.49 -13.95 3.21
N GLY A 26 6.09 -15.22 2.93
CA GLY A 26 6.30 -15.90 1.64
C GLY A 26 5.17 -15.74 0.62
N SER A 27 3.91 -15.56 1.05
CA SER A 27 2.73 -15.66 0.17
C SER A 27 2.59 -14.56 -0.88
N LEU A 28 3.06 -13.35 -0.59
CA LEU A 28 3.02 -12.23 -1.56
C LEU A 28 4.02 -12.43 -2.69
N ARG A 29 5.18 -13.01 -2.42
CA ARG A 29 6.22 -13.33 -3.40
C ARG A 29 5.70 -14.23 -4.51
N GLU A 30 5.03 -15.32 -4.16
CA GLU A 30 4.48 -16.27 -5.13
C GLU A 30 3.42 -15.63 -6.03
N ARG A 31 2.55 -14.78 -5.47
CA ARG A 31 1.58 -14.01 -6.26
C ARG A 31 2.23 -13.01 -7.20
N GLY A 32 3.37 -12.43 -6.79
CA GLY A 32 4.18 -11.58 -7.66
C GLY A 32 4.74 -12.35 -8.86
N PHE A 33 5.18 -13.58 -8.63
CA PHE A 33 5.66 -14.46 -9.70
C PHE A 33 4.54 -14.94 -10.63
N ASP A 34 3.35 -15.20 -10.10
CA ASP A 34 2.16 -15.50 -10.93
C ASP A 34 1.80 -14.34 -11.86
N LEU A 35 1.93 -13.10 -11.35
CA LEU A 35 1.64 -11.92 -12.15
C LEU A 35 2.60 -11.76 -13.33
N TYR A 36 3.88 -12.11 -13.16
CA TYR A 36 4.81 -12.17 -14.28
C TYR A 36 4.31 -13.10 -15.38
N GLN A 37 3.92 -14.34 -15.02
CA GLN A 37 3.45 -15.34 -15.98
C GLN A 37 2.12 -14.94 -16.65
N THR A 38 1.27 -14.20 -15.93
CA THR A 38 -0.01 -13.71 -16.45
C THR A 38 0.18 -12.55 -17.44
N LEU A 39 1.04 -11.58 -17.11
CA LEU A 39 1.24 -10.36 -17.92
C LEU A 39 2.24 -10.56 -19.06
N LEU A 40 3.19 -11.47 -18.90
CA LEU A 40 4.24 -11.75 -19.86
C LEU A 40 4.40 -13.28 -20.02
N PRO A 41 3.39 -13.99 -20.58
CA PRO A 41 3.44 -15.43 -20.74
C PRO A 41 4.65 -15.81 -21.59
N ARG A 42 5.31 -16.92 -21.22
CA ARG A 42 6.45 -17.47 -21.97
C ARG A 42 5.99 -18.71 -22.73
N ASP A 43 6.51 -18.87 -23.91
CA ASP A 43 6.26 -20.05 -24.71
C ASP A 43 7.26 -21.16 -24.37
N VAL A 44 6.77 -22.39 -24.28
CA VAL A 44 7.57 -23.61 -24.21
C VAL A 44 7.21 -24.44 -25.43
N PRO A 45 8.17 -24.91 -26.23
CA PRO A 45 7.89 -25.78 -27.36
C PRO A 45 7.27 -27.08 -26.88
N LEU A 46 6.04 -27.39 -27.32
CA LEU A 46 5.30 -28.60 -26.93
C LEU A 46 5.29 -29.69 -28.03
N ASP A 47 6.07 -29.50 -29.09
CA ASP A 47 6.16 -30.37 -30.25
C ASP A 47 6.84 -31.74 -29.95
N GLN A 48 7.63 -31.80 -28.88
CA GLN A 48 8.31 -33.04 -28.46
C GLN A 48 7.50 -33.90 -27.48
N VAL A 49 6.32 -33.46 -27.10
CA VAL A 49 5.44 -34.18 -26.17
C VAL A 49 4.05 -34.37 -26.77
N ALA A 50 3.35 -35.42 -26.34
CA ALA A 50 1.95 -35.66 -26.66
C ALA A 50 1.25 -36.33 -25.48
N ILE A 51 -0.06 -36.21 -25.42
CA ILE A 51 -0.92 -36.92 -24.47
C ILE A 51 -1.81 -37.87 -25.24
N VAL A 52 -1.79 -39.14 -24.88
CA VAL A 52 -2.80 -40.09 -25.28
C VAL A 52 -3.84 -40.16 -24.19
N ALA A 53 -5.01 -39.67 -24.49
CA ALA A 53 -6.08 -39.47 -23.52
C ALA A 53 -7.08 -40.63 -23.56
N ILE A 54 -7.31 -41.27 -22.41
CA ILE A 54 -8.47 -42.14 -22.20
C ILE A 54 -9.63 -41.17 -21.87
N ASP A 55 -10.24 -40.67 -22.93
CA ASP A 55 -11.28 -39.66 -22.92
C ASP A 55 -12.68 -40.25 -22.87
N GLU A 56 -13.73 -39.41 -22.88
CA GLU A 56 -15.13 -39.84 -22.90
C GLU A 56 -15.45 -40.72 -24.13
N ALA A 57 -14.86 -40.43 -25.30
CA ALA A 57 -15.04 -41.23 -26.50
C ALA A 57 -14.42 -42.63 -26.32
N SER A 58 -13.28 -42.69 -25.68
CA SER A 58 -12.61 -43.95 -25.34
C SER A 58 -13.44 -44.76 -24.34
N LEU A 59 -14.02 -44.12 -23.33
CA LEU A 59 -14.91 -44.82 -22.38
C LEU A 59 -16.21 -45.29 -23.01
N ALA A 60 -16.78 -44.52 -23.94
CA ALA A 60 -17.98 -44.91 -24.67
C ALA A 60 -17.75 -46.12 -25.57
N SER A 61 -16.59 -46.18 -26.25
CA SER A 61 -16.29 -47.27 -27.21
C SER A 61 -15.69 -48.53 -26.56
N GLN A 62 -14.84 -48.34 -25.53
CA GLN A 62 -14.08 -49.42 -24.91
C GLN A 62 -14.64 -49.88 -23.55
N GLY A 63 -15.65 -49.20 -23.02
CA GLY A 63 -16.26 -49.47 -21.73
C GLY A 63 -15.69 -48.66 -20.58
N ARG A 64 -16.28 -48.82 -19.39
CA ARG A 64 -15.97 -48.03 -18.21
C ARG A 64 -14.55 -48.27 -17.71
N TRP A 65 -13.91 -47.22 -17.21
CA TRP A 65 -12.66 -47.28 -16.46
C TRP A 65 -12.90 -47.86 -15.04
N PRO A 66 -12.00 -48.68 -14.44
CA PRO A 66 -10.70 -49.08 -15.00
C PRO A 66 -10.81 -50.22 -16.04
N TRP A 67 -10.01 -50.14 -17.11
CA TRP A 67 -9.93 -51.17 -18.11
C TRP A 67 -9.12 -52.38 -17.65
N PRO A 68 -9.38 -53.58 -18.16
CA PRO A 68 -8.48 -54.74 -18.01
C PRO A 68 -7.05 -54.39 -18.43
N ARG A 69 -6.07 -54.90 -17.71
CA ARG A 69 -4.65 -54.59 -17.96
C ARG A 69 -4.19 -54.98 -19.37
N ALA A 70 -4.72 -56.06 -19.94
CA ALA A 70 -4.43 -56.45 -21.31
C ALA A 70 -4.80 -55.34 -22.32
N ARG A 71 -5.91 -54.59 -22.08
CA ARG A 71 -6.31 -53.49 -22.95
C ARG A 71 -5.38 -52.29 -22.81
N VAL A 72 -4.94 -51.98 -21.59
CA VAL A 72 -3.94 -50.93 -21.36
C VAL A 72 -2.62 -51.35 -22.04
N GLY A 73 -2.25 -52.61 -21.97
CA GLY A 73 -1.09 -53.18 -22.67
C GLY A 73 -1.18 -52.99 -24.21
N ALA A 74 -2.32 -53.31 -24.80
CA ALA A 74 -2.54 -53.11 -26.25
C ALA A 74 -2.41 -51.61 -26.63
N LEU A 75 -2.87 -50.72 -25.78
CA LEU A 75 -2.69 -49.26 -26.00
C LEU A 75 -1.21 -48.87 -25.91
N VAL A 76 -0.45 -49.38 -24.95
CA VAL A 76 1.00 -49.18 -24.83
C VAL A 76 1.73 -49.70 -26.07
N GLU A 77 1.35 -50.87 -26.60
CA GLU A 77 1.93 -51.42 -27.83
C GLU A 77 1.62 -50.51 -29.03
N ALA A 78 0.37 -50.05 -29.18
CA ALA A 78 -0.01 -49.12 -30.25
C ALA A 78 0.76 -47.81 -30.21
N ILE A 79 0.99 -47.25 -28.99
CA ILE A 79 1.82 -46.05 -28.82
C ILE A 79 3.29 -46.36 -29.18
N ALA A 80 3.83 -47.49 -28.76
CA ALA A 80 5.21 -47.90 -29.08
C ALA A 80 5.41 -48.13 -30.58
N GLU A 81 4.47 -48.79 -31.25
CA GLU A 81 4.45 -49.00 -32.71
C GLU A 81 4.38 -47.67 -33.48
N SER A 82 3.82 -46.62 -32.86
CA SER A 82 3.82 -45.27 -33.41
C SER A 82 5.21 -44.60 -33.36
N GLY A 83 6.22 -45.24 -32.80
CA GLY A 83 7.59 -44.74 -32.70
C GLY A 83 7.78 -43.71 -31.58
N ALA A 84 7.01 -43.75 -30.53
CA ALA A 84 7.19 -42.89 -29.36
C ALA A 84 8.56 -43.06 -28.72
N ALA A 85 9.23 -41.96 -28.34
CA ALA A 85 10.53 -42.00 -27.71
C ALA A 85 10.49 -42.52 -26.25
N ALA A 86 9.41 -42.21 -25.52
CA ALA A 86 9.05 -42.82 -24.25
C ALA A 86 7.54 -42.74 -24.01
N ILE A 87 7.03 -43.63 -23.18
CA ILE A 87 5.61 -43.72 -22.82
C ILE A 87 5.51 -43.66 -21.29
N GLY A 88 5.07 -42.51 -20.78
CA GLY A 88 4.75 -42.34 -19.35
C GLY A 88 3.30 -42.71 -19.09
N LEU A 89 3.05 -43.66 -18.22
CA LEU A 89 1.70 -44.02 -17.77
C LEU A 89 1.40 -43.25 -16.47
N ASP A 90 0.63 -42.18 -16.55
CA ASP A 90 0.12 -41.43 -15.41
C ASP A 90 -1.06 -42.14 -14.75
N LEU A 91 -0.81 -43.40 -14.40
CA LEU A 91 -1.78 -44.39 -13.91
C LEU A 91 -1.11 -45.23 -12.82
N LEU A 92 -1.82 -45.49 -11.73
CA LEU A 92 -1.34 -46.33 -10.64
C LEU A 92 -1.87 -47.76 -10.78
N PHE A 93 -0.98 -48.74 -10.57
CA PHE A 93 -1.29 -50.17 -10.67
C PHE A 93 -0.87 -50.93 -9.41
N PRO A 94 -1.40 -50.62 -8.22
CA PRO A 94 -0.95 -51.17 -6.94
C PRO A 94 -1.49 -52.58 -6.65
N GLU A 95 -2.52 -52.98 -7.39
CA GLU A 95 -3.22 -54.26 -7.19
C GLU A 95 -3.25 -55.07 -8.48
N PRO A 96 -3.35 -56.40 -8.41
CA PRO A 96 -3.58 -57.23 -9.59
C PRO A 96 -4.87 -56.86 -10.32
N ASP A 97 -4.93 -57.23 -11.62
CA ASP A 97 -6.15 -57.00 -12.42
C ASP A 97 -7.32 -57.79 -11.83
N ALA A 98 -8.42 -57.12 -11.61
CA ALA A 98 -9.64 -57.68 -11.03
C ALA A 98 -10.53 -58.43 -12.05
N SER A 99 -10.13 -58.47 -13.32
CA SER A 99 -10.87 -59.22 -14.37
C SER A 99 -10.78 -60.73 -14.19
N ALA A 100 -11.68 -61.49 -14.85
CA ALA A 100 -11.72 -62.94 -14.73
C ALA A 100 -10.40 -63.62 -15.08
N ASP A 101 -9.66 -63.06 -16.06
CA ASP A 101 -8.36 -63.52 -16.53
C ASP A 101 -7.22 -62.65 -15.97
N GLY A 102 -7.37 -62.12 -14.77
CA GLY A 102 -6.49 -61.09 -14.19
C GLY A 102 -5.00 -61.38 -14.26
N ALA A 103 -4.57 -62.58 -13.91
CA ALA A 103 -3.17 -62.95 -14.00
C ALA A 103 -2.61 -62.97 -15.44
N ALA A 104 -3.40 -63.44 -16.41
CA ALA A 104 -3.02 -63.42 -17.82
C ALA A 104 -3.03 -61.96 -18.37
N SER A 105 -3.98 -61.14 -17.91
CA SER A 105 -4.10 -59.73 -18.25
C SER A 105 -2.89 -58.93 -17.73
N ASP A 106 -2.47 -59.11 -16.48
CA ASP A 106 -1.25 -58.53 -15.89
C ASP A 106 0.01 -58.99 -16.65
N ALA A 107 0.10 -60.28 -17.01
CA ALA A 107 1.23 -60.82 -17.78
C ALA A 107 1.33 -60.23 -19.19
N ALA A 108 0.19 -60.06 -19.89
CA ALA A 108 0.14 -59.41 -21.20
C ALA A 108 0.58 -57.94 -21.10
N PHE A 109 0.14 -57.22 -20.05
CA PHE A 109 0.55 -55.83 -19.82
C PHE A 109 2.04 -55.73 -19.50
N ALA A 110 2.56 -56.63 -18.65
CA ALA A 110 3.99 -56.65 -18.37
C ALA A 110 4.83 -56.89 -19.64
N GLN A 111 4.37 -57.76 -20.55
CA GLN A 111 5.05 -58.00 -21.85
C GLN A 111 5.03 -56.73 -22.73
N ALA A 112 3.91 -56.01 -22.78
CA ALA A 112 3.82 -54.72 -23.49
C ALA A 112 4.80 -53.69 -22.91
N LEU A 113 4.84 -53.55 -21.58
CA LEU A 113 5.77 -52.64 -20.90
C LEU A 113 7.26 -53.00 -21.18
N ALA A 114 7.61 -54.29 -21.21
CA ALA A 114 8.98 -54.75 -21.48
C ALA A 114 9.45 -54.46 -22.90
N ARG A 115 8.51 -54.38 -23.87
CA ARG A 115 8.81 -54.11 -25.29
C ARG A 115 8.86 -52.62 -25.59
N ALA A 116 8.22 -51.79 -24.77
CA ALA A 116 8.10 -50.34 -24.96
C ALA A 116 9.11 -49.57 -24.06
N PRO A 117 9.54 -48.36 -24.47
CA PRO A 117 10.27 -47.47 -23.62
C PRO A 117 9.33 -46.87 -22.55
N SER A 118 8.87 -47.69 -21.62
CA SER A 118 7.78 -47.39 -20.69
C SER A 118 8.24 -46.85 -19.34
N VAL A 119 7.48 -45.92 -18.78
CA VAL A 119 7.61 -45.42 -17.42
C VAL A 119 6.28 -45.55 -16.71
N VAL A 120 6.27 -46.27 -15.57
CA VAL A 120 5.03 -46.46 -14.80
C VAL A 120 5.08 -45.55 -13.55
N ALA A 121 3.93 -44.93 -13.27
CA ALA A 121 3.77 -44.02 -12.16
C ALA A 121 3.78 -44.75 -10.80
N MET A 122 4.33 -44.09 -9.82
CA MET A 122 4.24 -44.41 -8.39
C MET A 122 4.04 -43.15 -7.56
N THR A 123 3.73 -43.33 -6.29
CA THR A 123 3.62 -42.18 -5.37
C THR A 123 4.29 -42.48 -4.02
N LEU A 124 4.81 -41.46 -3.35
CA LEU A 124 5.41 -41.57 -2.01
C LEU A 124 4.53 -40.84 -0.98
N GLY A 125 4.55 -41.28 0.27
CA GLY A 125 3.79 -40.72 1.39
C GLY A 125 4.53 -40.89 2.70
N ALA A 126 4.32 -39.99 3.66
CA ALA A 126 4.96 -40.03 4.97
C ALA A 126 4.55 -41.28 5.76
N ASP A 127 3.28 -41.61 5.75
CA ASP A 127 2.70 -42.73 6.51
C ASP A 127 2.41 -43.97 5.62
N ALA A 128 2.95 -44.00 4.41
CA ALA A 128 2.76 -45.12 3.50
C ALA A 128 3.68 -46.28 3.84
N PRO A 129 3.29 -47.53 3.53
CA PRO A 129 4.19 -48.70 3.72
C PRO A 129 5.44 -48.58 2.84
N PRO A 130 6.58 -49.17 3.27
CA PRO A 130 7.82 -49.15 2.48
C PRO A 130 7.58 -49.70 1.07
N VAL A 131 8.17 -49.04 0.07
CA VAL A 131 8.11 -49.50 -1.31
C VAL A 131 8.92 -50.79 -1.46
N ARG A 132 8.29 -51.82 -2.06
CA ARG A 132 8.94 -53.16 -2.16
C ARG A 132 9.64 -53.42 -3.49
N VAL A 133 9.56 -52.48 -4.43
CA VAL A 133 10.24 -52.52 -5.73
C VAL A 133 11.51 -51.68 -5.69
N GLU A 134 12.46 -51.94 -6.59
CA GLU A 134 13.71 -51.17 -6.65
C GLU A 134 13.62 -50.05 -7.70
N PRO A 135 14.28 -48.90 -7.46
CA PRO A 135 14.43 -47.86 -8.46
C PRO A 135 15.13 -48.38 -9.72
N LYS A 136 14.63 -47.95 -10.90
CA LYS A 136 15.26 -48.26 -12.19
C LYS A 136 16.37 -47.27 -12.53
N ALA A 137 16.23 -46.03 -12.11
CA ALA A 137 17.24 -44.98 -12.28
C ALA A 137 18.37 -45.13 -11.26
N GLY A 138 19.61 -45.22 -11.70
CA GLY A 138 20.76 -45.02 -10.85
C GLY A 138 20.94 -43.55 -10.49
N PHE A 139 21.33 -43.24 -9.26
CA PHE A 139 21.68 -41.87 -8.86
C PHE A 139 23.17 -41.74 -8.55
N SER A 140 23.79 -40.66 -9.10
CA SER A 140 25.13 -40.27 -8.76
C SER A 140 25.15 -38.87 -8.19
N PHE A 141 25.70 -38.68 -6.99
CA PHE A 141 25.75 -37.40 -6.30
C PHE A 141 27.15 -36.80 -6.36
N ILE A 142 27.27 -35.53 -6.68
CA ILE A 142 28.51 -34.75 -6.72
C ILE A 142 28.33 -33.56 -5.78
N GLY A 143 29.21 -33.38 -4.81
CA GLY A 143 29.15 -32.31 -3.82
C GLY A 143 28.46 -32.73 -2.51
N ALA A 144 27.47 -32.03 -2.01
CA ALA A 144 26.72 -32.37 -0.81
C ALA A 144 26.03 -33.74 -0.95
N GLY A 145 25.90 -34.47 0.15
CA GLY A 145 25.45 -35.86 0.14
C GLY A 145 24.01 -36.06 -0.29
N ALA A 146 23.61 -37.31 -0.39
CA ALA A 146 22.28 -37.79 -0.74
C ALA A 146 21.17 -37.28 0.20
N ASP A 147 21.51 -36.84 1.39
CA ASP A 147 20.59 -36.36 2.45
C ASP A 147 19.91 -35.03 2.11
N ALA A 148 20.42 -34.29 1.11
CA ALA A 148 19.88 -33.00 0.71
C ALA A 148 18.41 -33.06 0.23
N PHE A 149 17.92 -34.23 -0.16
CA PHE A 149 16.55 -34.48 -0.64
C PHE A 149 15.67 -35.19 0.40
N ASP A 150 16.12 -35.35 1.63
CA ASP A 150 15.33 -36.00 2.67
C ASP A 150 14.07 -35.15 2.97
N ARG A 151 12.93 -35.70 2.56
CA ARG A 151 11.61 -35.11 2.80
C ARG A 151 10.78 -35.95 3.76
N GLY A 152 11.36 -36.94 4.41
CA GLY A 152 10.70 -37.76 5.41
C GLY A 152 9.59 -38.67 4.87
N TYR A 153 9.72 -39.20 3.64
CA TYR A 153 8.78 -40.17 3.12
C TYR A 153 9.16 -41.59 3.58
N GLY A 154 8.25 -42.22 4.36
CA GLY A 154 8.48 -43.55 4.90
C GLY A 154 8.19 -44.69 3.94
N GLY A 155 7.55 -44.43 2.79
CA GLY A 155 7.17 -45.44 1.82
C GLY A 155 6.27 -44.88 0.72
N GLY A 156 5.51 -45.76 0.05
CA GLY A 156 4.71 -45.33 -1.09
C GLY A 156 3.81 -46.42 -1.66
N VAL A 157 3.11 -46.04 -2.76
CA VAL A 157 2.31 -46.94 -3.55
C VAL A 157 2.99 -47.10 -4.91
N ALA A 158 3.46 -48.32 -5.18
CA ALA A 158 4.14 -48.69 -6.41
C ALA A 158 3.30 -49.71 -7.19
N PRO A 159 3.55 -49.88 -8.49
CA PRO A 159 2.91 -50.97 -9.26
C PRO A 159 3.29 -52.34 -8.68
N ILE A 160 2.45 -53.36 -8.97
CA ILE A 160 2.77 -54.75 -8.62
C ILE A 160 4.12 -55.18 -9.22
N ALA A 161 4.83 -56.09 -8.54
CA ALA A 161 6.18 -56.48 -8.91
C ALA A 161 6.34 -56.88 -10.41
N PRO A 162 5.47 -57.66 -11.03
CA PRO A 162 5.61 -58.00 -12.45
C PRO A 162 5.61 -56.80 -13.40
N LEU A 163 4.80 -55.79 -13.09
CA LEU A 163 4.71 -54.55 -13.90
C LEU A 163 5.92 -53.65 -13.62
N ALA A 164 6.34 -53.56 -12.35
CA ALA A 164 7.49 -52.78 -11.98
C ALA A 164 8.81 -53.36 -12.55
N GLU A 165 8.93 -54.68 -12.59
CA GLU A 165 10.10 -55.35 -13.15
C GLU A 165 10.17 -55.20 -14.67
N ALA A 166 9.04 -55.25 -15.34
CA ALA A 166 8.90 -55.13 -16.80
C ALA A 166 9.09 -53.71 -17.32
N ALA A 167 8.70 -52.71 -16.55
CA ALA A 167 8.81 -51.29 -16.94
C ALA A 167 10.27 -50.84 -17.12
N GLY A 168 10.52 -49.99 -18.11
CA GLY A 168 11.79 -49.32 -18.35
C GLY A 168 12.14 -48.27 -17.29
N GLY A 169 11.14 -47.75 -16.61
CA GLY A 169 11.28 -46.74 -15.54
C GLY A 169 10.14 -46.72 -14.52
N LEU A 170 10.41 -46.20 -13.33
CA LEU A 170 9.44 -45.93 -12.28
C LEU A 170 9.60 -44.48 -11.83
N GLY A 171 8.55 -43.69 -11.94
CA GLY A 171 8.59 -42.26 -11.62
C GLY A 171 7.51 -41.81 -10.65
N VAL A 172 7.86 -40.91 -9.73
CA VAL A 172 6.92 -40.36 -8.74
C VAL A 172 6.06 -39.27 -9.39
N ILE A 173 4.74 -39.52 -9.50
CA ILE A 173 3.78 -38.56 -10.08
C ILE A 173 3.33 -37.50 -9.08
N ARG A 174 3.64 -37.66 -7.81
CA ARG A 174 3.16 -36.75 -6.78
C ARG A 174 3.73 -35.35 -6.98
N ALA A 175 2.88 -34.37 -6.93
CA ALA A 175 3.23 -32.98 -6.87
C ALA A 175 2.45 -32.29 -5.74
N PHE A 176 2.91 -31.18 -5.25
CA PHE A 176 2.27 -30.43 -4.16
C PHE A 176 1.86 -29.08 -4.68
N ALA A 177 0.60 -28.75 -4.42
CA ALA A 177 0.17 -27.36 -4.50
C ALA A 177 0.79 -26.56 -3.34
N ASP A 178 1.05 -25.30 -3.59
CA ASP A 178 1.43 -24.35 -2.55
C ASP A 178 0.24 -24.10 -1.60
N ASP A 179 0.46 -23.36 -0.50
CA ASP A 179 -0.54 -23.09 0.54
C ASP A 179 -1.83 -22.45 0.00
N ASP A 180 -1.77 -21.79 -1.15
CA ASP A 180 -2.93 -21.18 -1.82
C ASP A 180 -3.63 -22.10 -2.83
N GLY A 181 -3.23 -23.39 -2.88
CA GLY A 181 -3.81 -24.40 -3.73
C GLY A 181 -3.31 -24.40 -5.18
N ARG A 182 -2.35 -23.53 -5.54
CA ARG A 182 -1.79 -23.46 -6.90
C ARG A 182 -0.60 -24.39 -7.07
N MET A 183 -0.51 -25.01 -8.23
CA MET A 183 0.62 -25.85 -8.65
C MET A 183 1.61 -25.00 -9.44
N ARG A 184 2.75 -24.66 -8.83
CA ARG A 184 3.79 -23.82 -9.45
C ARG A 184 5.09 -24.55 -9.73
N ALA A 185 5.29 -25.68 -9.07
CA ALA A 185 6.54 -26.42 -9.21
C ALA A 185 6.35 -27.91 -9.00
N ILE A 186 7.21 -28.71 -9.62
CA ILE A 186 7.26 -30.17 -9.49
C ILE A 186 8.61 -30.53 -8.87
N PRO A 187 8.65 -31.35 -7.77
CA PRO A 187 9.88 -31.93 -7.28
C PRO A 187 10.55 -32.78 -8.36
N LEU A 188 11.88 -32.73 -8.46
CA LEU A 188 12.61 -33.47 -9.49
C LEU A 188 13.19 -34.80 -8.97
N VAL A 189 13.57 -34.83 -7.68
CA VAL A 189 14.08 -36.00 -7.01
C VAL A 189 13.35 -36.20 -5.69
N TRP A 190 13.06 -37.44 -5.36
CA TRP A 190 12.38 -37.85 -4.15
C TRP A 190 13.25 -38.77 -3.34
N ALA A 191 13.21 -38.66 -2.03
CA ALA A 191 13.92 -39.54 -1.11
C ALA A 191 12.94 -40.34 -0.26
N GLU A 192 13.12 -41.66 -0.21
CA GLU A 192 12.39 -42.58 0.65
C GLU A 192 13.31 -43.12 1.73
N GLN A 193 12.90 -42.94 2.98
CA GLN A 193 13.62 -43.49 4.13
C GLN A 193 12.66 -44.22 5.07
N ALA A 194 12.50 -45.52 4.82
CA ALA A 194 11.74 -46.36 5.73
C ALA A 194 12.57 -46.77 6.93
N PRO A 195 11.97 -46.98 8.12
CA PRO A 195 12.68 -47.44 9.30
C PRO A 195 13.46 -48.73 9.06
N GLY A 196 14.78 -48.69 9.30
CA GLY A 196 15.68 -49.86 9.12
C GLY A 196 16.07 -50.18 7.66
N MET A 197 15.66 -49.32 6.70
CA MET A 197 16.06 -49.43 5.31
C MET A 197 17.04 -48.32 4.91
N PRO A 198 17.92 -48.57 3.92
CA PRO A 198 18.78 -47.52 3.38
C PRO A 198 17.94 -46.43 2.69
N LEU A 199 18.49 -45.20 2.66
CA LEU A 199 17.94 -44.10 1.90
C LEU A 199 17.89 -44.46 0.40
N ARG A 200 16.73 -44.37 -0.22
CA ARG A 200 16.52 -44.62 -1.66
C ARG A 200 16.05 -43.37 -2.34
N HIS A 201 16.57 -43.14 -3.55
CA HIS A 201 16.16 -41.98 -4.36
C HIS A 201 15.31 -42.43 -5.52
N TRP A 202 14.29 -41.65 -5.79
CA TRP A 202 13.33 -41.87 -6.87
C TRP A 202 13.25 -40.61 -7.76
N PRO A 203 13.29 -40.79 -9.11
CA PRO A 203 13.08 -39.66 -10.00
C PRO A 203 11.59 -39.22 -10.00
N ALA A 204 11.34 -37.94 -10.21
CA ALA A 204 10.00 -37.52 -10.61
C ALA A 204 9.60 -38.18 -11.92
N PHE A 205 8.30 -38.34 -12.14
CA PHE A 205 7.75 -38.98 -13.34
C PHE A 205 8.24 -38.33 -14.63
N SER A 206 8.28 -36.99 -14.69
CA SER A 206 8.82 -36.21 -15.81
C SER A 206 10.32 -36.44 -16.05
N VAL A 207 11.10 -36.56 -14.97
CA VAL A 207 12.54 -36.85 -15.05
C VAL A 207 12.79 -38.24 -15.58
N GLU A 208 12.01 -39.22 -15.11
CA GLU A 208 12.13 -40.60 -15.52
C GLU A 208 11.73 -40.81 -16.99
N MET A 209 10.66 -40.12 -17.44
CA MET A 209 10.29 -40.15 -18.88
C MET A 209 11.43 -39.60 -19.75
N LEU A 210 12.07 -38.51 -19.31
CA LEU A 210 13.22 -37.96 -20.02
C LEU A 210 14.41 -38.90 -20.03
N ARG A 211 14.71 -39.59 -18.89
CA ARG A 211 15.78 -40.59 -18.78
C ARG A 211 15.57 -41.75 -19.76
N VAL A 212 14.38 -42.33 -19.77
CA VAL A 212 14.02 -43.45 -20.64
C VAL A 212 14.06 -43.03 -22.11
N ALA A 213 13.52 -41.85 -22.45
CA ALA A 213 13.55 -41.31 -23.82
C ALA A 213 14.96 -41.15 -24.39
N GLN A 214 15.92 -40.83 -23.53
CA GLN A 214 17.32 -40.64 -23.92
C GLN A 214 18.18 -41.90 -23.75
N GLY A 215 17.61 -43.02 -23.30
CA GLY A 215 18.31 -44.30 -23.12
C GLY A 215 19.36 -44.28 -21.99
N GLU A 216 19.22 -43.39 -21.01
CA GLU A 216 20.18 -43.18 -19.95
C GLU A 216 20.01 -44.20 -18.80
N ALA A 217 21.10 -44.61 -18.22
CA ALA A 217 21.10 -45.53 -17.08
C ALA A 217 20.73 -44.86 -15.74
N GLY A 218 20.92 -43.55 -15.61
CA GLY A 218 20.69 -42.87 -14.35
C GLY A 218 20.63 -41.34 -14.46
N VAL A 219 20.58 -40.73 -13.29
CA VAL A 219 20.49 -39.29 -13.08
C VAL A 219 21.71 -38.82 -12.27
N ALA A 220 22.44 -37.83 -12.76
CA ALA A 220 23.54 -37.24 -12.00
C ALA A 220 23.02 -35.98 -11.30
N VAL A 221 23.28 -35.87 -10.00
CA VAL A 221 22.84 -34.78 -9.14
C VAL A 221 24.08 -34.04 -8.63
N ARG A 222 24.18 -32.75 -8.98
CA ARG A 222 25.22 -31.86 -8.46
C ARG A 222 24.63 -30.96 -7.40
N MET A 223 25.23 -30.96 -6.20
CA MET A 223 24.86 -30.11 -5.07
C MET A 223 26.12 -29.38 -4.62
N GLY A 224 26.27 -28.12 -5.01
CA GLY A 224 27.50 -27.35 -4.77
C GLY A 224 27.30 -26.08 -3.94
N GLY A 225 26.05 -25.71 -3.62
CA GLY A 225 25.73 -24.44 -2.98
C GLY A 225 25.87 -23.25 -3.93
N ALA A 226 25.34 -22.11 -3.52
CA ALA A 226 25.40 -20.85 -4.27
C ALA A 226 24.77 -20.84 -5.68
N GLY A 227 23.76 -21.68 -5.95
CA GLY A 227 23.00 -21.65 -7.22
C GLY A 227 23.59 -22.53 -8.34
N GLU A 228 24.55 -23.40 -8.02
CA GLU A 228 25.11 -24.37 -8.97
C GLU A 228 24.46 -25.77 -8.92
N ASP A 229 23.44 -25.91 -8.07
CA ASP A 229 22.71 -27.16 -7.92
C ASP A 229 21.93 -27.50 -9.20
N ALA A 230 22.14 -28.72 -9.70
CA ALA A 230 21.51 -29.16 -10.96
C ALA A 230 21.36 -30.68 -10.98
N ILE A 231 20.36 -31.16 -11.71
CA ILE A 231 20.31 -32.55 -12.17
C ILE A 231 20.70 -32.59 -13.65
N LYS A 232 21.39 -33.66 -14.04
CA LYS A 232 21.71 -33.99 -15.41
C LYS A 232 21.05 -35.29 -15.77
N VAL A 233 20.30 -35.30 -16.86
CA VAL A 233 19.71 -36.49 -17.46
C VAL A 233 20.05 -36.43 -18.95
N GLY A 234 20.97 -37.30 -19.35
CA GLY A 234 21.49 -37.29 -20.71
C GLY A 234 22.05 -35.94 -21.14
N GLY A 235 21.44 -35.35 -22.17
CA GLY A 235 21.82 -34.03 -22.67
C GLY A 235 21.22 -32.86 -21.87
N ALA A 236 20.20 -33.08 -21.07
CA ALA A 236 19.51 -32.02 -20.33
C ALA A 236 20.19 -31.76 -18.96
N ILE A 237 20.48 -30.47 -18.70
CA ILE A 237 20.94 -29.98 -17.40
C ILE A 237 19.84 -29.09 -16.86
N VAL A 238 19.23 -29.52 -15.75
CA VAL A 238 18.09 -28.85 -15.11
C VAL A 238 18.57 -28.25 -13.79
N PRO A 239 18.58 -26.93 -13.67
CA PRO A 239 18.92 -26.27 -12.42
C PRO A 239 17.96 -26.66 -11.29
N LEU A 240 18.52 -26.94 -10.11
CA LEU A 240 17.79 -27.27 -8.89
C LEU A 240 17.78 -26.03 -7.98
N GLY A 241 16.74 -25.23 -8.00
CA GLY A 241 16.60 -24.14 -7.03
C GLY A 241 16.47 -24.68 -5.60
N ASP A 242 15.23 -24.96 -5.22
CA ASP A 242 14.86 -25.58 -3.93
C ASP A 242 14.55 -27.08 -4.05
N GLY A 243 15.15 -27.76 -5.02
CA GLY A 243 14.87 -29.17 -5.36
C GLY A 243 13.65 -29.37 -6.27
N ARG A 244 13.09 -28.31 -6.82
CA ARG A 244 11.89 -28.33 -7.67
C ARG A 244 12.13 -27.64 -9.00
N LEU A 245 11.46 -28.10 -10.02
CA LEU A 245 11.31 -27.39 -11.29
C LEU A 245 10.11 -26.44 -11.19
N ARG A 246 10.34 -25.15 -11.26
CA ARG A 246 9.24 -24.18 -11.39
C ARG A 246 8.65 -24.24 -12.80
N LEU A 247 7.35 -24.46 -12.87
CA LEU A 247 6.65 -24.58 -14.13
C LEU A 247 6.45 -23.22 -14.80
N ILE A 248 6.71 -23.19 -16.10
CA ILE A 248 6.26 -22.12 -16.98
C ILE A 248 4.82 -22.44 -17.37
N ASP A 249 3.88 -21.59 -16.98
CA ASP A 249 2.47 -21.79 -17.27
C ASP A 249 2.17 -21.27 -18.69
N VAL A 250 2.28 -22.17 -19.65
CA VAL A 250 2.10 -21.89 -21.08
C VAL A 250 0.61 -21.79 -21.43
N PRO A 251 0.21 -20.87 -22.34
CA PRO A 251 -1.17 -20.78 -22.79
C PRO A 251 -1.60 -21.96 -23.67
N ALA A 252 -0.65 -22.61 -24.34
CA ALA A 252 -0.91 -23.75 -25.22
C ALA A 252 -1.08 -25.05 -24.42
N SER A 253 -1.73 -26.05 -25.04
CA SER A 253 -1.83 -27.41 -24.52
C SER A 253 -1.01 -28.36 -25.40
N PRO A 254 -0.44 -29.44 -24.81
CA PRO A 254 0.19 -30.50 -25.58
C PRO A 254 -0.76 -31.13 -26.60
N LEU A 255 -0.20 -31.71 -27.66
CA LEU A 255 -0.96 -32.49 -28.62
C LEU A 255 -1.73 -33.59 -27.87
N ARG A 256 -3.04 -33.74 -28.18
CA ARG A 256 -3.88 -34.80 -27.62
C ARG A 256 -4.34 -35.74 -28.70
N VAL A 257 -4.25 -37.04 -28.42
CA VAL A 257 -4.75 -38.13 -29.30
C VAL A 257 -5.69 -38.98 -28.44
N SER A 258 -6.87 -39.27 -28.94
CA SER A 258 -7.82 -40.17 -28.26
C SER A 258 -7.30 -41.62 -28.26
N ALA A 259 -7.36 -42.26 -27.10
CA ALA A 259 -6.98 -43.67 -26.98
C ALA A 259 -7.86 -44.60 -27.88
N SER A 260 -9.14 -44.25 -28.04
CA SER A 260 -10.04 -45.00 -28.92
C SER A 260 -9.67 -44.88 -30.41
N GLU A 261 -9.26 -43.70 -30.85
CA GLU A 261 -8.82 -43.48 -32.24
C GLU A 261 -7.54 -44.24 -32.54
N LEU A 262 -6.57 -44.20 -31.61
CA LEU A 262 -5.32 -44.93 -31.75
C LEU A 262 -5.53 -46.42 -31.78
N LEU A 263 -6.39 -47.00 -30.94
CA LEU A 263 -6.74 -48.43 -30.95
C LEU A 263 -7.51 -48.86 -32.18
N ALA A 264 -8.34 -47.99 -32.76
CA ALA A 264 -9.16 -48.32 -33.94
C ALA A 264 -8.38 -48.19 -35.26
N ASN A 265 -7.58 -47.13 -35.40
CA ASN A 265 -6.98 -46.72 -36.67
C ASN A 265 -5.48 -47.02 -36.76
N GLY A 266 -4.84 -47.37 -35.61
CA GLY A 266 -3.40 -47.45 -35.51
C GLY A 266 -2.73 -46.10 -35.54
N SER A 267 -1.43 -46.07 -35.78
CA SER A 267 -0.65 -44.85 -35.79
C SER A 267 -0.61 -44.20 -37.18
N ASP A 268 -0.78 -42.89 -37.21
CA ASP A 268 -0.54 -42.04 -38.39
C ASP A 268 0.88 -41.41 -38.41
N GLY A 269 1.75 -41.83 -37.49
CA GLY A 269 3.10 -41.28 -37.31
C GLY A 269 3.14 -39.99 -36.46
N THR A 270 2.02 -39.47 -35.99
CA THR A 270 1.94 -38.22 -35.19
C THR A 270 2.68 -38.32 -33.86
N LEU A 271 2.82 -39.52 -33.28
CA LEU A 271 3.50 -39.75 -32.01
C LEU A 271 5.00 -40.09 -32.18
N ALA A 272 5.50 -40.21 -33.41
CA ALA A 272 6.88 -40.59 -33.67
C ALA A 272 7.89 -39.60 -33.07
N GLY A 273 8.85 -40.13 -32.33
CA GLY A 273 9.91 -39.35 -31.66
C GLY A 273 9.45 -38.50 -30.47
N ARG A 274 8.17 -38.52 -30.10
CA ARG A 274 7.61 -37.77 -28.99
C ARG A 274 7.67 -38.57 -27.68
N ILE A 275 7.77 -37.85 -26.55
CA ILE A 275 7.50 -38.40 -25.23
C ILE A 275 6.00 -38.32 -25.00
N VAL A 276 5.35 -39.48 -24.85
CA VAL A 276 3.91 -39.60 -24.76
C VAL A 276 3.50 -39.82 -23.29
N VAL A 277 2.53 -39.05 -22.82
CA VAL A 277 1.88 -39.27 -21.51
C VAL A 277 0.54 -39.96 -21.76
N LEU A 278 0.37 -41.17 -21.27
CA LEU A 278 -0.91 -41.88 -21.26
C LEU A 278 -1.63 -41.58 -19.95
N ALA A 279 -2.79 -40.93 -20.04
CA ALA A 279 -3.57 -40.52 -18.87
C ALA A 279 -5.08 -40.66 -19.11
N VAL A 280 -5.85 -40.71 -18.04
CA VAL A 280 -7.32 -40.57 -18.10
C VAL A 280 -7.68 -39.08 -18.17
N ASP A 281 -8.49 -38.73 -19.18
CA ASP A 281 -9.00 -37.37 -19.36
C ASP A 281 -10.53 -37.42 -19.50
N ALA A 282 -11.19 -37.89 -18.45
CA ALA A 282 -12.64 -38.02 -18.41
C ALA A 282 -13.18 -37.43 -17.11
N ALA A 283 -14.37 -36.84 -17.18
CA ALA A 283 -14.96 -36.09 -16.07
C ALA A 283 -15.10 -36.95 -14.80
N GLY A 284 -14.52 -36.45 -13.69
CA GLY A 284 -14.59 -37.09 -12.37
C GLY A 284 -13.61 -38.23 -12.14
N LEU A 285 -12.74 -38.59 -13.10
CA LEU A 285 -11.76 -39.66 -12.98
C LEU A 285 -10.33 -39.16 -12.68
N ASP A 286 -10.01 -37.95 -13.11
CA ASP A 286 -8.72 -37.35 -12.81
C ASP A 286 -8.87 -35.97 -12.09
N ARG A 287 -7.79 -35.48 -11.49
CA ARG A 287 -7.77 -34.24 -10.74
C ARG A 287 -7.22 -33.10 -11.57
N TYR A 288 -7.96 -32.00 -11.56
CA TYR A 288 -7.47 -30.75 -12.10
C TYR A 288 -6.67 -29.99 -11.06
N HIS A 289 -5.58 -29.40 -11.48
CA HIS A 289 -4.70 -28.56 -10.68
C HIS A 289 -4.82 -27.11 -11.13
N LEU A 290 -4.93 -26.19 -10.16
CA LEU A 290 -4.93 -24.77 -10.44
C LEU A 290 -3.48 -24.31 -10.69
N THR A 291 -3.23 -23.69 -11.85
CA THR A 291 -1.89 -23.23 -12.24
C THR A 291 -1.59 -21.81 -11.71
N ALA A 292 -0.36 -21.32 -11.95
CA ALA A 292 0.07 -19.96 -11.63
C ALA A 292 -0.86 -18.89 -12.25
N ARG A 293 -1.30 -19.08 -13.51
CA ARG A 293 -2.20 -18.17 -14.21
C ARG A 293 -3.68 -18.32 -13.82
N GLY A 294 -3.99 -19.31 -12.98
CA GLY A 294 -5.37 -19.59 -12.56
C GLY A 294 -6.15 -20.46 -13.53
N GLU A 295 -5.48 -21.17 -14.43
CA GLU A 295 -6.08 -22.15 -15.29
C GLU A 295 -6.15 -23.52 -14.60
N LEU A 296 -7.14 -24.33 -14.94
CA LEU A 296 -7.26 -25.72 -14.49
C LEU A 296 -6.63 -26.63 -15.52
N ARG A 297 -5.63 -27.43 -15.09
CA ARG A 297 -4.92 -28.40 -15.94
C ARG A 297 -4.86 -29.77 -15.29
N LEU A 298 -4.86 -30.80 -16.11
CA LEU A 298 -4.65 -32.18 -15.67
C LEU A 298 -3.20 -32.39 -15.23
N GLY A 299 -2.97 -33.38 -14.36
CA GLY A 299 -1.61 -33.77 -13.95
C GLY A 299 -0.72 -34.13 -15.14
N ALA A 300 -1.28 -34.84 -16.11
CA ALA A 300 -0.59 -35.20 -17.35
C ALA A 300 -0.08 -34.00 -18.15
N ASP A 301 -0.87 -32.88 -18.24
CA ASP A 301 -0.42 -31.65 -18.87
C ASP A 301 0.81 -31.06 -18.17
N LEU A 302 0.79 -31.04 -16.83
CA LEU A 302 1.88 -30.48 -16.03
C LEU A 302 3.17 -31.29 -16.20
N HIS A 303 3.06 -32.62 -16.27
CA HIS A 303 4.21 -33.51 -16.54
C HIS A 303 4.74 -33.31 -17.97
N ALA A 304 3.87 -33.20 -18.96
CA ALA A 304 4.26 -32.95 -20.35
C ALA A 304 4.95 -31.58 -20.50
N ILE A 305 4.42 -30.53 -19.87
CA ILE A 305 5.04 -29.20 -19.84
C ILE A 305 6.42 -29.26 -19.15
N ALA A 306 6.54 -29.96 -18.02
CA ALA A 306 7.81 -30.12 -17.31
C ALA A 306 8.88 -30.80 -18.18
N VAL A 307 8.51 -31.88 -18.90
CA VAL A 307 9.40 -32.55 -19.86
C VAL A 307 9.85 -31.58 -20.95
N SER A 308 8.91 -30.84 -21.54
CA SER A 308 9.19 -29.87 -22.60
C SER A 308 10.12 -28.75 -22.12
N GLN A 309 9.91 -28.24 -20.91
CA GLN A 309 10.80 -27.25 -20.30
C GLN A 309 12.24 -27.78 -20.15
N MET A 310 12.37 -29.02 -19.65
CA MET A 310 13.67 -29.65 -19.48
C MET A 310 14.39 -29.86 -20.81
N LEU A 311 13.68 -30.29 -21.85
CA LEU A 311 14.22 -30.49 -23.19
C LEU A 311 14.63 -29.16 -23.85
N ALA A 312 13.81 -28.13 -23.70
CA ALA A 312 14.06 -26.80 -24.25
C ALA A 312 15.10 -25.98 -23.45
N GLY A 313 15.51 -26.43 -22.25
CA GLY A 313 16.41 -25.67 -21.40
C GLY A 313 15.83 -24.37 -20.87
N LEU A 314 14.50 -24.29 -20.73
CA LEU A 314 13.80 -23.09 -20.31
C LEU A 314 13.45 -23.18 -18.82
N PHE A 315 14.07 -22.33 -18.02
CA PHE A 315 13.90 -22.36 -16.58
C PHE A 315 13.54 -21.01 -16.01
N LEU A 316 12.79 -21.00 -14.91
CA LEU A 316 12.53 -19.86 -14.04
C LEU A 316 13.31 -20.07 -12.75
N LEU A 317 14.37 -19.30 -12.57
CA LEU A 317 15.28 -19.43 -11.44
C LEU A 317 15.22 -18.18 -10.57
N GLU A 318 15.31 -18.35 -9.26
CA GLU A 318 15.58 -17.19 -8.41
C GLU A 318 16.98 -16.65 -8.72
N ALA A 319 17.06 -15.32 -8.90
CA ALA A 319 18.33 -14.67 -9.16
C ALA A 319 19.33 -14.94 -8.02
N PRO A 320 20.61 -15.15 -8.32
CA PRO A 320 21.64 -15.26 -7.27
C PRO A 320 21.54 -14.05 -6.33
N ASN A 321 21.49 -14.28 -5.03
CA ASN A 321 21.31 -13.23 -4.02
C ASN A 321 20.02 -12.37 -4.19
N ALA A 322 18.95 -12.94 -4.75
CA ALA A 322 17.68 -12.23 -4.96
C ALA A 322 17.23 -11.50 -3.69
N ARG A 323 17.26 -12.16 -2.53
CA ARG A 323 16.89 -11.55 -1.24
C ARG A 323 17.74 -10.34 -0.86
N LEU A 324 19.04 -10.36 -1.17
CA LEU A 324 19.93 -9.22 -0.93
C LEU A 324 19.57 -8.05 -1.87
N ALA A 325 19.28 -8.35 -3.14
CA ALA A 325 18.84 -7.35 -4.11
C ALA A 325 17.48 -6.72 -3.73
N GLU A 326 16.52 -7.54 -3.29
CA GLU A 326 15.21 -7.12 -2.80
C GLU A 326 15.33 -6.21 -1.57
N PHE A 327 16.17 -6.60 -0.62
CA PHE A 327 16.48 -5.78 0.56
C PHE A 327 17.17 -4.47 0.19
N ALA A 328 18.14 -4.52 -0.73
CA ALA A 328 18.83 -3.32 -1.22
C ALA A 328 17.88 -2.36 -1.94
N LEU A 329 16.95 -2.87 -2.77
CA LEU A 329 15.91 -2.05 -3.42
C LEU A 329 15.05 -1.32 -2.40
N LEU A 330 14.63 -1.99 -1.33
CA LEU A 330 13.86 -1.37 -0.26
C LEU A 330 14.68 -0.34 0.52
N ALA A 331 15.90 -0.69 0.92
CA ALA A 331 16.75 0.18 1.74
C ALA A 331 17.15 1.45 0.96
N VAL A 332 17.62 1.29 -0.27
CA VAL A 332 18.04 2.41 -1.13
C VAL A 332 16.81 3.25 -1.55
N GLY A 333 15.73 2.59 -1.96
CA GLY A 333 14.49 3.28 -2.31
C GLY A 333 13.90 4.05 -1.12
N GLY A 334 13.89 3.45 0.06
CA GLY A 334 13.47 4.10 1.30
C GLY A 334 14.34 5.31 1.63
N LEU A 335 15.66 5.20 1.47
CA LEU A 335 16.58 6.33 1.64
C LEU A 335 16.31 7.47 0.66
N VAL A 336 16.02 7.15 -0.62
CA VAL A 336 15.65 8.16 -1.63
C VAL A 336 14.36 8.89 -1.22
N ILE A 337 13.34 8.18 -0.71
CA ILE A 337 12.11 8.79 -0.19
C ILE A 337 12.42 9.69 1.01
N LEU A 338 13.29 9.27 1.94
CA LEU A 338 13.69 10.08 3.10
C LEU A 338 14.41 11.37 2.66
N ILE A 339 15.30 11.28 1.68
CA ILE A 339 16.02 12.43 1.10
C ILE A 339 15.01 13.37 0.41
N ALA A 340 14.09 12.83 -0.39
CA ALA A 340 13.05 13.62 -1.03
C ALA A 340 12.17 14.37 0.00
N LEU A 341 11.77 13.69 1.08
CA LEU A 341 11.04 14.31 2.20
C LEU A 341 11.84 15.41 2.89
N ALA A 342 13.16 15.24 3.05
CA ALA A 342 14.02 16.23 3.69
C ALA A 342 14.22 17.47 2.80
N LEU A 343 14.49 17.28 1.51
CA LEU A 343 14.87 18.36 0.60
C LEU A 343 13.65 19.02 -0.07
N LEU A 344 12.61 18.26 -0.35
CA LEU A 344 11.44 18.70 -1.13
C LEU A 344 10.16 18.85 -0.29
N ALA A 345 10.23 18.88 1.04
CA ALA A 345 9.06 18.98 1.94
C ALA A 345 8.11 20.15 1.60
N ARG A 346 8.64 21.23 1.02
CA ARG A 346 7.86 22.41 0.58
C ARG A 346 7.15 22.21 -0.76
N ARG A 347 7.45 21.12 -1.47
CA ARG A 347 6.91 20.78 -2.80
C ARG A 347 6.31 19.37 -2.78
N PRO A 348 5.15 19.16 -2.13
CA PRO A 348 4.59 17.83 -1.88
C PRO A 348 4.33 17.02 -3.16
N VAL A 349 4.01 17.68 -4.27
CA VAL A 349 3.83 17.02 -5.57
C VAL A 349 5.13 16.36 -6.06
N LEU A 350 6.28 17.04 -5.90
CA LEU A 350 7.58 16.46 -6.30
C LEU A 350 7.97 15.30 -5.39
N VAL A 351 7.65 15.35 -4.10
CA VAL A 351 7.84 14.21 -3.17
C VAL A 351 6.99 13.02 -3.62
N ALA A 352 5.73 13.25 -3.96
CA ALA A 352 4.83 12.19 -4.43
C ALA A 352 5.31 11.57 -5.75
N LEU A 353 5.76 12.37 -6.72
CA LEU A 353 6.33 11.88 -7.99
C LEU A 353 7.62 11.08 -7.77
N ALA A 354 8.50 11.53 -6.90
CA ALA A 354 9.71 10.80 -6.53
C ALA A 354 9.38 9.45 -5.87
N ALA A 355 8.43 9.44 -4.92
CA ALA A 355 7.97 8.23 -4.27
C ALA A 355 7.35 7.24 -5.27
N LEU A 356 6.49 7.73 -6.18
CA LEU A 356 5.89 6.90 -7.23
C LEU A 356 6.94 6.27 -8.14
N GLY A 357 7.94 7.04 -8.57
CA GLY A 357 9.05 6.52 -9.39
C GLY A 357 9.86 5.44 -8.67
N VAL A 358 10.12 5.64 -7.37
CA VAL A 358 10.86 4.67 -6.55
C VAL A 358 10.03 3.40 -6.32
N ILE A 359 8.71 3.51 -6.09
CA ILE A 359 7.81 2.36 -5.91
C ILE A 359 7.65 1.55 -7.21
N ALA A 360 7.71 2.22 -8.37
CA ALA A 360 7.61 1.57 -9.67
C ALA A 360 8.90 0.85 -10.11
N LEU A 361 10.03 1.15 -9.49
CA LEU A 361 11.33 0.58 -9.87
C LEU A 361 11.43 -0.94 -9.63
N PRO A 362 11.06 -1.50 -8.45
CA PRO A 362 11.10 -2.94 -8.24
C PRO A 362 10.29 -3.77 -9.25
N PRO A 363 9.01 -3.43 -9.57
CA PRO A 363 8.30 -4.15 -10.63
C PRO A 363 8.98 -4.03 -11.98
N ALA A 364 9.47 -2.87 -12.37
CA ALA A 364 10.16 -2.70 -13.65
C ALA A 364 11.41 -3.59 -13.75
N LEU A 365 12.23 -3.64 -12.70
CA LEU A 365 13.41 -4.51 -12.64
C LEU A 365 13.01 -5.99 -12.58
N GLY A 366 11.96 -6.33 -11.84
CA GLY A 366 11.44 -7.69 -11.74
C GLY A 366 10.95 -8.21 -13.08
N PHE A 367 10.18 -7.44 -13.84
CA PHE A 367 9.75 -7.82 -15.20
C PHE A 367 10.94 -7.94 -16.17
N ALA A 368 11.92 -7.06 -16.08
CA ALA A 368 13.13 -7.16 -16.90
C ALA A 368 13.95 -8.42 -16.55
N ALA A 369 14.06 -8.79 -15.28
CA ALA A 369 14.69 -10.03 -14.85
C ALA A 369 13.91 -11.26 -15.34
N TYR A 370 12.58 -11.26 -15.19
CA TYR A 370 11.71 -12.34 -15.64
C TYR A 370 11.81 -12.60 -17.14
N ALA A 371 11.93 -11.56 -17.97
CA ALA A 371 12.15 -11.70 -19.40
C ALA A 371 13.41 -12.53 -19.72
N ASN A 372 14.39 -12.55 -18.81
CA ASN A 372 15.63 -13.34 -18.90
C ASN A 372 15.57 -14.66 -18.10
N GLY A 373 14.41 -15.08 -17.61
CA GLY A 373 14.24 -16.30 -16.83
C GLY A 373 14.63 -16.21 -15.36
N LEU A 374 14.93 -14.99 -14.86
CA LEU A 374 15.29 -14.76 -13.47
C LEU A 374 14.10 -14.20 -12.68
N LEU A 375 13.90 -14.74 -11.48
CA LEU A 375 12.86 -14.30 -10.57
C LEU A 375 13.45 -13.40 -9.48
N ILE A 376 12.91 -12.21 -9.34
CA ILE A 376 13.17 -11.25 -8.27
C ILE A 376 11.81 -10.82 -7.73
N ASP A 377 11.62 -10.88 -6.43
CA ASP A 377 10.38 -10.41 -5.82
C ASP A 377 10.31 -8.87 -5.84
N TRP A 378 9.30 -8.37 -6.52
CA TRP A 378 9.00 -6.94 -6.54
C TRP A 378 7.95 -6.53 -5.51
N THR A 379 7.16 -7.48 -5.03
CA THR A 379 5.97 -7.20 -4.22
C THR A 379 6.33 -6.66 -2.84
N GLN A 380 7.27 -7.32 -2.18
CA GLN A 380 7.72 -6.92 -0.83
C GLN A 380 8.44 -5.55 -0.85
N PRO A 381 9.44 -5.29 -1.73
CA PRO A 381 10.04 -3.97 -1.81
C PRO A 381 9.04 -2.87 -2.17
N SER A 382 8.15 -3.10 -3.13
CA SER A 382 7.15 -2.08 -3.52
C SER A 382 6.14 -1.80 -2.41
N ALA A 383 5.62 -2.83 -1.74
CA ALA A 383 4.74 -2.66 -0.60
C ALA A 383 5.43 -1.91 0.55
N GLY A 384 6.68 -2.28 0.85
CA GLY A 384 7.48 -1.59 1.86
C GLY A 384 7.70 -0.11 1.55
N LEU A 385 8.10 0.21 0.32
CA LEU A 385 8.28 1.59 -0.15
C LEU A 385 6.98 2.37 -0.13
N PHE A 386 5.85 1.74 -0.46
CA PHE A 386 4.52 2.36 -0.33
C PHE A 386 4.20 2.76 1.12
N PHE A 387 4.45 1.88 2.10
CA PHE A 387 4.24 2.20 3.50
C PHE A 387 5.18 3.29 4.01
N VAL A 388 6.44 3.32 3.55
CA VAL A 388 7.40 4.40 3.86
C VAL A 388 6.89 5.73 3.30
N ALA A 389 6.43 5.74 2.04
CA ALA A 389 5.87 6.93 1.40
C ALA A 389 4.59 7.42 2.10
N LEU A 390 3.70 6.50 2.47
CA LEU A 390 2.46 6.79 3.21
C LEU A 390 2.75 7.43 4.57
N ALA A 391 3.69 6.86 5.33
CA ALA A 391 4.10 7.40 6.63
C ALA A 391 4.74 8.79 6.49
N GLY A 392 5.57 9.00 5.47
CA GLY A 392 6.13 10.31 5.14
C GLY A 392 5.06 11.34 4.75
N GLY A 393 4.12 10.94 3.91
CA GLY A 393 2.97 11.76 3.51
C GLY A 393 2.08 12.16 4.69
N TYR A 394 1.80 11.20 5.59
CA TYR A 394 1.10 11.50 6.85
C TYR A 394 1.88 12.50 7.71
N GLY A 395 3.20 12.37 7.78
CA GLY A 395 4.06 13.32 8.46
C GLY A 395 3.96 14.75 7.88
N LEU A 396 3.96 14.88 6.55
CA LEU A 396 3.75 16.17 5.86
C LEU A 396 2.38 16.77 6.18
N TYR A 397 1.32 15.96 6.10
CA TYR A 397 -0.04 16.37 6.46
C TYR A 397 -0.12 16.88 7.92
N ARG A 398 0.42 16.11 8.88
CA ARG A 398 0.45 16.50 10.31
C ARG A 398 1.23 17.78 10.53
N GLN A 399 2.32 18.01 9.79
CA GLN A 399 3.09 19.24 9.89
C GLN A 399 2.31 20.44 9.35
N ALA A 400 1.63 20.31 8.21
CA ALA A 400 0.79 21.35 7.64
C ALA A 400 -0.37 21.72 8.58
N GLU A 401 -1.07 20.72 9.13
CA GLU A 401 -2.16 20.90 10.08
C GLU A 401 -1.71 21.58 11.38
N ARG A 402 -0.54 21.22 11.89
CA ARG A 402 0.03 21.89 13.08
C ARG A 402 0.33 23.36 12.81
N ARG A 403 0.91 23.68 11.64
CA ARG A 403 1.16 25.08 11.26
C ARG A 403 -0.13 25.87 11.20
N ARG A 404 -1.17 25.29 10.58
CA ARG A 404 -2.50 25.91 10.50
C ARG A 404 -3.08 26.20 11.89
N ARG A 405 -3.04 25.21 12.80
CA ARG A 405 -3.56 25.37 14.17
C ARG A 405 -2.76 26.40 14.97
N THR A 406 -1.43 26.41 14.85
CA THR A 406 -0.59 27.39 15.56
C THR A 406 -0.93 28.82 15.13
N LEU A 407 -1.10 29.06 13.83
CA LEU A 407 -1.53 30.36 13.31
C LEU A 407 -2.92 30.73 13.86
N GLN A 408 -3.88 29.82 13.81
CA GLN A 408 -5.22 30.06 14.34
C GLN A 408 -5.20 30.42 15.84
N THR A 409 -4.40 29.74 16.64
CA THR A 409 -4.34 29.98 18.11
C THR A 409 -3.65 31.29 18.45
N GLN A 410 -2.62 31.69 17.71
CA GLN A 410 -1.91 32.96 17.96
C GLN A 410 -2.77 34.18 17.65
N PHE A 411 -3.64 34.09 16.63
CA PHE A 411 -4.49 35.21 16.23
C PHE A 411 -5.88 35.22 16.88
N ALA A 412 -6.34 34.07 17.40
CA ALA A 412 -7.66 33.96 18.05
C ALA A 412 -7.80 34.82 19.31
N GLN A 413 -6.71 35.38 19.86
CA GLN A 413 -6.75 36.25 21.03
C GLN A 413 -7.07 37.72 20.70
N PHE A 414 -6.87 38.15 19.43
CA PHE A 414 -6.98 39.53 19.00
C PHE A 414 -7.98 39.76 17.87
N LEU A 415 -8.35 38.70 17.14
CA LEU A 415 -9.20 38.76 15.98
C LEU A 415 -10.49 37.95 16.18
N SER A 416 -11.58 38.40 15.57
CA SER A 416 -12.81 37.60 15.55
C SER A 416 -12.58 36.24 14.86
N PRO A 417 -13.33 35.18 15.22
CA PRO A 417 -13.21 33.87 14.60
C PRO A 417 -13.40 33.91 13.06
N GLU A 418 -14.23 34.83 12.57
CA GLU A 418 -14.47 35.02 11.14
C GLU A 418 -13.25 35.61 10.43
N VAL A 419 -12.63 36.62 11.01
CA VAL A 419 -11.40 37.24 10.49
C VAL A 419 -10.25 36.22 10.49
N VAL A 420 -10.11 35.39 11.54
CA VAL A 420 -9.12 34.31 11.60
C VAL A 420 -9.37 33.29 10.49
N ARG A 421 -10.61 32.95 10.18
CA ARG A 421 -10.96 32.02 9.08
C ARG A 421 -10.55 32.60 7.73
N ARG A 422 -10.90 33.85 7.43
CA ARG A 422 -10.53 34.55 6.18
C ARG A 422 -9.02 34.70 6.02
N LEU A 423 -8.31 34.99 7.11
CA LEU A 423 -6.84 35.03 7.10
C LEU A 423 -6.19 33.69 6.79
N ALA A 424 -6.79 32.57 7.23
CA ALA A 424 -6.29 31.23 6.97
C ALA A 424 -6.45 30.82 5.49
N GLU A 425 -7.32 31.49 4.72
CA GLU A 425 -7.54 31.28 3.29
C GLU A 425 -6.63 32.16 2.42
N THR A 426 -6.00 33.19 3.00
CA THR A 426 -5.11 34.12 2.30
C THR A 426 -3.65 33.89 2.75
N ASP A 427 -2.67 34.41 2.03
CA ASP A 427 -1.27 34.38 2.50
C ASP A 427 -1.15 35.27 3.75
N ALA A 428 -1.24 34.64 4.93
CA ALA A 428 -1.23 35.31 6.24
C ALA A 428 0.01 36.22 6.46
N ARG A 429 1.11 35.97 5.74
CA ARG A 429 2.32 36.77 5.84
C ARG A 429 2.19 38.09 5.10
N ALA A 430 1.50 38.08 3.94
CA ALA A 430 1.22 39.28 3.19
C ALA A 430 0.16 40.15 3.88
N ALA A 431 -0.86 39.51 4.47
CA ALA A 431 -1.97 40.20 5.16
C ALA A 431 -1.57 40.87 6.49
N LEU A 432 -0.39 40.55 7.04
CA LEU A 432 0.14 41.11 8.31
C LEU A 432 1.30 42.06 8.06
N ALA A 433 1.70 42.32 6.84
CA ALA A 433 2.70 43.34 6.52
C ALA A 433 2.16 44.71 6.86
N VAL A 434 3.06 45.65 7.26
CA VAL A 434 2.67 47.02 7.52
C VAL A 434 2.26 47.70 6.22
N GLU A 435 1.05 48.22 6.18
CA GLU A 435 0.52 48.96 5.04
C GLU A 435 -0.30 50.17 5.48
N ASP A 436 -0.34 51.21 4.66
CA ASP A 436 -1.21 52.37 4.85
C ASP A 436 -2.57 52.05 4.23
N ARG A 437 -3.62 52.07 5.08
CA ARG A 437 -4.98 51.82 4.62
C ARG A 437 -6.00 52.63 5.43
N PRO A 438 -7.16 52.96 4.81
CA PRO A 438 -8.24 53.59 5.57
C PRO A 438 -8.81 52.55 6.57
N ILE A 439 -8.83 52.88 7.84
CA ILE A 439 -9.45 52.09 8.92
C ILE A 439 -10.38 52.94 9.74
N THR A 440 -11.34 52.30 10.41
CA THR A 440 -12.12 52.95 11.46
C THR A 440 -11.61 52.47 12.81
N VAL A 441 -11.23 53.41 13.65
CA VAL A 441 -10.72 53.18 14.99
C VAL A 441 -11.79 53.56 16.00
N MET A 442 -11.95 52.77 17.05
CA MET A 442 -12.81 53.02 18.19
C MET A 442 -12.00 52.94 19.48
N MET A 443 -12.24 53.88 20.38
CA MET A 443 -11.79 53.83 21.75
C MET A 443 -13.00 53.88 22.69
N VAL A 444 -13.09 52.92 23.59
CA VAL A 444 -14.17 52.86 24.61
C VAL A 444 -13.51 52.92 25.98
N ASP A 445 -14.01 53.74 26.87
CA ASP A 445 -13.42 53.97 28.20
C ASP A 445 -14.52 54.04 29.30
N ILE A 446 -14.15 53.65 30.54
CA ILE A 446 -15.03 53.70 31.69
C ILE A 446 -14.99 55.10 32.29
N ARG A 447 -16.15 55.78 32.40
CA ARG A 447 -16.24 57.12 33.02
C ARG A 447 -15.90 57.07 34.51
N GLY A 448 -14.91 57.85 34.91
CA GLY A 448 -14.54 58.00 36.32
C GLY A 448 -13.90 56.78 36.96
N PHE A 449 -13.26 55.93 36.17
CA PHE A 449 -12.61 54.70 36.66
C PHE A 449 -11.56 54.99 37.78
N THR A 450 -10.82 56.08 37.69
CA THR A 450 -9.86 56.50 38.76
C THR A 450 -10.56 56.69 40.11
N ALA A 451 -11.69 57.42 40.15
CA ALA A 451 -12.48 57.60 41.37
C ALA A 451 -13.10 56.28 41.84
N LEU A 452 -13.42 55.38 40.93
CA LEU A 452 -13.95 54.06 41.24
C LEU A 452 -12.87 53.19 41.90
N THR A 453 -11.62 53.23 41.44
CA THR A 453 -10.49 52.49 42.04
C THR A 453 -10.11 53.00 43.43
N GLU A 454 -10.37 54.29 43.73
CA GLU A 454 -10.14 54.87 45.06
C GLU A 454 -11.24 54.51 46.07
N SER A 455 -12.47 54.27 45.57
CA SER A 455 -13.66 54.10 46.45
C SER A 455 -14.06 52.64 46.65
N TRP A 456 -13.63 51.71 45.80
CA TRP A 456 -14.00 50.29 45.85
C TRP A 456 -12.79 49.41 46.14
N PRO A 457 -13.00 48.22 46.81
CA PRO A 457 -11.95 47.21 46.97
C PRO A 457 -11.38 46.76 45.62
N ALA A 458 -10.07 46.48 45.57
CA ALA A 458 -9.38 46.13 44.33
C ALA A 458 -9.97 44.89 43.59
N ASP A 459 -10.40 43.87 44.34
CA ASP A 459 -11.04 42.67 43.81
C ASP A 459 -12.39 42.99 43.12
N LYS A 460 -13.16 43.88 43.66
CA LYS A 460 -14.44 44.36 43.10
C LYS A 460 -14.23 45.21 41.84
N THR A 461 -13.22 46.09 41.89
CA THR A 461 -12.85 46.92 40.75
C THR A 461 -12.38 46.07 39.59
N VAL A 462 -11.49 45.09 39.85
CA VAL A 462 -11.03 44.15 38.81
C VAL A 462 -12.17 43.30 38.27
N ALA A 463 -13.11 42.84 39.12
CA ALA A 463 -14.26 42.09 38.67
C ALA A 463 -15.18 42.91 37.76
N ALA A 464 -15.40 44.19 38.06
CA ALA A 464 -16.18 45.11 37.22
C ALA A 464 -15.47 45.43 35.89
N LEU A 465 -14.15 45.67 35.93
CA LEU A 465 -13.33 45.87 34.74
C LEU A 465 -13.40 44.65 33.80
N ASN A 466 -13.19 43.45 34.34
CA ASN A 466 -13.28 42.22 33.54
C ASN A 466 -14.66 41.99 32.93
N HIS A 467 -15.70 42.40 33.64
CA HIS A 467 -17.07 42.34 33.09
C HIS A 467 -17.25 43.30 31.91
N PHE A 468 -16.78 44.55 32.05
CA PHE A 468 -16.76 45.52 30.97
C PHE A 468 -15.94 45.02 29.76
N LEU A 469 -14.71 44.53 29.99
CA LEU A 469 -13.88 44.02 28.93
C LEU A 469 -14.54 42.83 28.17
N ALA A 470 -15.26 41.96 28.89
CA ALA A 470 -15.99 40.86 28.28
C ALA A 470 -17.13 41.35 27.37
N ILE A 471 -17.86 42.40 27.79
CA ILE A 471 -18.91 43.04 26.99
C ILE A 471 -18.28 43.68 25.74
N ALA A 472 -17.26 44.50 25.91
CA ALA A 472 -16.59 45.20 24.83
C ALA A 472 -16.04 44.23 23.78
N ASN A 473 -15.34 43.18 24.24
CA ASN A 473 -14.82 42.14 23.35
C ASN A 473 -15.92 41.42 22.55
N ALA A 474 -17.02 41.05 23.23
CA ALA A 474 -18.14 40.36 22.58
C ALA A 474 -18.77 41.25 21.49
N GLU A 475 -18.98 42.53 21.74
CA GLU A 475 -19.63 43.43 20.76
C GLU A 475 -18.68 43.81 19.62
N ILE A 476 -17.38 43.96 19.89
CA ILE A 476 -16.35 44.18 18.87
C ILE A 476 -16.25 42.97 17.95
N PHE A 477 -16.13 41.77 18.51
CA PHE A 477 -16.01 40.55 17.72
C PHE A 477 -17.29 40.18 16.96
N ALA A 478 -18.46 40.47 17.53
CA ALA A 478 -19.74 40.25 16.82
C ALA A 478 -19.87 41.11 15.53
N ARG A 479 -19.07 42.16 15.40
CA ARG A 479 -19.02 43.05 14.22
C ARG A 479 -17.66 42.99 13.51
N ASP A 480 -16.98 41.86 13.64
CA ASP A 480 -15.68 41.56 12.98
C ASP A 480 -14.57 42.59 13.27
N GLY A 481 -14.63 43.28 14.40
CA GLY A 481 -13.60 44.21 14.82
C GLY A 481 -12.32 43.50 15.28
N THR A 482 -11.20 44.21 15.16
CA THR A 482 -9.88 43.79 15.64
C THR A 482 -9.57 44.56 16.90
N ILE A 483 -9.31 43.88 18.02
CA ILE A 483 -8.85 44.49 19.25
C ILE A 483 -7.35 44.77 19.14
N ASP A 484 -6.96 46.01 19.24
CA ASP A 484 -5.55 46.40 19.25
C ASP A 484 -4.93 46.11 20.64
N LYS A 485 -5.42 46.80 21.66
CA LYS A 485 -4.89 46.67 23.03
C LYS A 485 -5.87 47.22 24.07
N TYR A 486 -5.61 46.87 25.32
CA TYR A 486 -6.21 47.49 26.49
C TYR A 486 -5.29 48.55 27.03
N LEU A 487 -5.81 49.75 27.26
CA LEU A 487 -5.08 50.90 27.79
C LEU A 487 -5.62 51.26 29.18
N GLY A 488 -5.29 50.41 30.19
CA GLY A 488 -5.90 50.50 31.52
C GLY A 488 -7.36 50.03 31.47
N ASP A 489 -8.29 50.96 31.64
CA ASP A 489 -9.73 50.76 31.57
C ASP A 489 -10.33 51.05 30.16
N ALA A 490 -9.50 51.45 29.19
CA ALA A 490 -9.92 51.69 27.85
C ALA A 490 -9.61 50.51 26.92
N VAL A 491 -10.48 50.28 25.91
CA VAL A 491 -10.29 49.32 24.82
C VAL A 491 -10.09 50.08 23.52
N LEU A 492 -8.99 49.81 22.85
CA LEU A 492 -8.71 50.30 21.50
C LEU A 492 -8.97 49.18 20.50
N ALA A 493 -9.81 49.43 19.51
CA ALA A 493 -10.16 48.50 18.47
C ALA A 493 -10.27 49.19 17.10
N PHE A 494 -10.14 48.44 16.03
CA PHE A 494 -10.27 48.98 14.69
C PHE A 494 -10.92 47.96 13.72
N TRP A 495 -11.42 48.49 12.59
CA TRP A 495 -12.06 47.75 11.49
C TRP A 495 -11.34 48.04 10.18
N ASN A 496 -11.57 47.21 9.17
CA ASN A 496 -10.98 47.25 7.83
C ASN A 496 -9.52 46.81 7.78
N ALA A 497 -9.03 46.10 8.81
CA ALA A 497 -7.72 45.44 8.84
C ALA A 497 -7.73 44.28 9.85
N PRO A 498 -7.03 43.17 9.59
CA PRO A 498 -6.18 42.86 8.43
C PRO A 498 -6.98 42.51 7.14
N VAL A 499 -8.28 42.34 7.23
CA VAL A 499 -9.17 41.99 6.12
C VAL A 499 -10.02 43.21 5.77
N GLU A 500 -10.22 43.44 4.47
CA GLU A 500 -11.06 44.51 3.98
C GLU A 500 -12.52 44.31 4.36
N GLN A 501 -13.15 45.39 4.86
CA GLN A 501 -14.53 45.38 5.38
C GLN A 501 -15.30 46.56 4.81
N PRO A 502 -16.11 46.36 3.76
CA PRO A 502 -17.03 47.41 3.30
C PRO A 502 -17.96 47.86 4.43
N GLY A 503 -18.16 49.19 4.59
CA GLY A 503 -19.00 49.73 5.65
C GLY A 503 -18.38 49.67 7.07
N HIS A 504 -17.05 49.61 7.18
CA HIS A 504 -16.33 49.53 8.46
C HIS A 504 -16.63 50.67 9.43
N ALA A 505 -17.05 51.86 8.94
CA ALA A 505 -17.47 52.95 9.76
C ALA A 505 -18.79 52.65 10.50
N ASP A 506 -19.76 52.06 9.81
CA ASP A 506 -21.02 51.67 10.43
C ASP A 506 -20.83 50.53 11.42
N LEU A 507 -19.99 49.55 11.11
CA LEU A 507 -19.65 48.42 12.02
C LEU A 507 -19.04 48.90 13.33
N ALA A 508 -18.14 49.88 13.26
CA ALA A 508 -17.52 50.50 14.45
C ALA A 508 -18.51 51.30 15.30
N LEU A 509 -19.38 52.07 14.64
CA LEU A 509 -20.43 52.81 15.33
C LEU A 509 -21.46 51.91 15.99
N ASP A 510 -21.89 50.84 15.29
CA ASP A 510 -22.78 49.82 15.85
C ASP A 510 -22.16 49.11 17.05
N ALA A 511 -20.85 48.86 17.02
CA ALA A 511 -20.13 48.30 18.16
C ALA A 511 -20.14 49.27 19.33
N ALA A 512 -19.81 50.56 19.10
CA ALA A 512 -19.78 51.57 20.12
C ALA A 512 -21.15 51.75 20.82
N GLN A 513 -22.24 51.83 20.02
CA GLN A 513 -23.60 51.94 20.56
C GLN A 513 -24.03 50.70 21.34
N ALA A 514 -23.72 49.48 20.80
CA ALA A 514 -24.05 48.23 21.45
C ALA A 514 -23.31 48.06 22.78
N ILE A 515 -22.01 48.45 22.86
CA ILE A 515 -21.24 48.41 24.11
C ILE A 515 -21.86 49.29 25.17
N VAL A 516 -22.18 50.54 24.81
CA VAL A 516 -22.82 51.49 25.73
C VAL A 516 -24.15 50.96 26.24
N ALA A 517 -25.05 50.57 25.34
CA ALA A 517 -26.35 50.03 25.70
C ALA A 517 -26.29 48.75 26.56
N ARG A 518 -25.35 47.87 26.25
CA ARG A 518 -25.20 46.62 27.00
C ARG A 518 -24.62 46.83 28.39
N VAL A 519 -23.65 47.74 28.54
CA VAL A 519 -23.11 48.10 29.87
C VAL A 519 -24.22 48.71 30.73
N ASP A 520 -25.02 49.59 30.17
CA ASP A 520 -26.14 50.20 30.90
C ASP A 520 -27.20 49.15 31.31
N SER A 521 -27.53 48.21 30.46
CA SER A 521 -28.49 47.14 30.76
C SER A 521 -27.98 46.15 31.78
N GLU A 522 -26.67 45.88 31.82
CA GLU A 522 -26.01 44.97 32.75
C GLU A 522 -25.72 45.55 34.15
N ASN A 523 -25.94 46.88 34.34
CA ASN A 523 -25.70 47.53 35.61
C ASN A 523 -26.56 46.96 36.75
N ALA A 524 -27.77 46.50 36.46
CA ALA A 524 -28.62 45.81 37.44
C ALA A 524 -27.94 44.50 37.91
N THR A 525 -27.31 43.75 36.99
CA THR A 525 -26.57 42.51 37.28
C THR A 525 -25.33 42.80 38.13
N LEU A 526 -24.57 43.86 37.79
CA LEU A 526 -23.42 44.30 38.58
C LEU A 526 -23.83 44.65 40.01
N THR A 527 -24.92 45.42 40.17
CA THR A 527 -25.45 45.79 41.50
C THR A 527 -25.87 44.55 42.31
N ALA A 528 -26.56 43.58 41.68
CA ALA A 528 -26.96 42.34 42.35
C ALA A 528 -25.76 41.49 42.80
N ARG A 529 -24.64 41.62 42.14
CA ARG A 529 -23.36 40.95 42.47
C ARG A 529 -22.52 41.74 43.47
N GLY A 530 -22.98 42.90 43.93
CA GLY A 530 -22.26 43.81 44.84
C GLY A 530 -21.02 44.40 44.18
N LEU A 531 -21.08 44.66 42.88
CA LEU A 531 -20.04 45.33 42.06
C LEU A 531 -20.46 46.77 41.74
N PRO A 532 -19.49 47.68 41.45
CA PRO A 532 -19.80 49.07 41.09
C PRO A 532 -20.57 49.13 39.76
N VAL A 533 -21.48 50.12 39.69
CA VAL A 533 -22.17 50.49 38.43
C VAL A 533 -21.18 51.16 37.49
N LEU A 534 -21.21 50.79 36.23
CA LEU A 534 -20.31 51.32 35.20
C LEU A 534 -21.05 52.24 34.26
N SER A 535 -20.41 53.30 33.82
CA SER A 535 -20.81 54.14 32.72
C SER A 535 -19.67 54.23 31.72
N VAL A 536 -19.91 54.05 30.47
CA VAL A 536 -18.86 54.02 29.44
C VAL A 536 -19.13 55.09 28.37
N VAL A 537 -18.05 55.50 27.74
CA VAL A 537 -18.10 56.39 26.56
C VAL A 537 -17.30 55.77 25.43
N ALA A 538 -17.70 56.03 24.20
CA ALA A 538 -17.03 55.58 23.02
C ALA A 538 -16.76 56.70 22.03
N ALA A 539 -15.60 56.69 21.43
CA ALA A 539 -15.21 57.60 20.36
C ALA A 539 -14.84 56.77 19.11
N VAL A 540 -15.25 57.23 17.92
CA VAL A 540 -15.03 56.56 16.65
C VAL A 540 -14.49 57.51 15.61
N GLU A 541 -13.45 57.17 14.89
CA GLU A 541 -12.91 57.97 13.80
C GLU A 541 -12.41 57.09 12.64
N THR A 542 -12.57 57.60 11.43
CA THR A 542 -12.08 56.95 10.21
C THR A 542 -10.96 57.76 9.57
N GLY A 543 -9.89 57.11 9.21
CA GLY A 543 -8.77 57.75 8.52
C GLY A 543 -7.68 56.77 8.10
N THR A 544 -6.77 57.23 7.27
CA THR A 544 -5.63 56.42 6.84
C THR A 544 -4.66 56.29 7.98
N CYS A 545 -4.35 55.04 8.30
CA CYS A 545 -3.36 54.65 9.30
C CYS A 545 -2.44 53.59 8.76
N SER A 546 -1.20 53.53 9.27
CA SER A 546 -0.30 52.39 9.07
C SER A 546 -0.74 51.26 9.98
N VAL A 547 -1.12 50.12 9.41
CA VAL A 547 -1.60 48.93 10.16
C VAL A 547 -0.75 47.72 9.78
N GLY A 548 -0.38 46.91 10.75
CA GLY A 548 0.41 45.71 10.55
C GLY A 548 1.18 45.28 11.77
N ASN A 549 2.05 44.30 11.59
CA ASN A 549 2.95 43.85 12.65
C ASN A 549 4.07 44.88 12.90
N MET A 550 4.06 45.48 14.04
CA MET A 550 5.05 46.49 14.46
C MET A 550 5.71 46.08 15.77
N GLY A 551 7.00 46.34 15.89
CA GLY A 551 7.76 46.04 17.11
C GLY A 551 9.20 45.61 16.87
N THR A 552 9.76 44.90 17.83
CA THR A 552 11.11 44.33 17.76
C THR A 552 11.07 42.84 17.42
N ALA A 553 12.26 42.24 17.20
CA ALA A 553 12.36 40.80 16.93
C ALA A 553 11.76 39.92 18.06
N ASP A 554 11.77 40.43 19.30
CA ASP A 554 11.34 39.69 20.50
C ASP A 554 9.86 39.98 20.88
N ARG A 555 9.31 41.10 20.39
CA ARG A 555 7.93 41.51 20.70
C ARG A 555 7.32 42.23 19.49
N VAL A 556 6.32 41.62 18.88
CA VAL A 556 5.59 42.15 17.73
C VAL A 556 4.13 42.19 18.10
N ASP A 557 3.50 43.34 17.93
CA ASP A 557 2.07 43.54 18.11
C ASP A 557 1.45 43.89 16.74
N PHE A 558 0.28 43.34 16.43
CA PHE A 558 -0.51 43.78 15.29
C PHE A 558 -1.32 45.00 15.71
N THR A 559 -0.94 46.16 15.22
CA THR A 559 -1.42 47.45 15.75
C THR A 559 -1.61 48.47 14.61
N ALA A 560 -2.30 49.55 14.94
CA ALA A 560 -2.51 50.71 14.07
C ALA A 560 -1.85 51.97 14.63
N ILE A 561 -1.18 52.71 13.76
CA ILE A 561 -0.58 54.03 14.11
C ILE A 561 -1.01 55.03 13.04
N GLY A 562 -1.54 56.17 13.47
CA GLY A 562 -1.94 57.22 12.51
C GLY A 562 -2.85 58.27 13.10
N PRO A 563 -3.25 59.25 12.27
CA PRO A 563 -4.08 60.39 12.69
C PRO A 563 -5.41 59.97 13.32
N ALA A 564 -6.10 58.91 12.78
CA ALA A 564 -7.38 58.46 13.32
C ALA A 564 -7.24 57.92 14.76
N VAL A 565 -6.16 57.21 15.07
CA VAL A 565 -5.88 56.73 16.45
C VAL A 565 -5.69 57.87 17.41
N ASN A 566 -4.97 58.92 17.00
CA ASN A 566 -4.77 60.11 17.82
C ASN A 566 -6.08 60.90 18.02
N MET A 567 -6.90 60.99 16.94
CA MET A 567 -8.18 61.68 16.97
C MET A 567 -9.16 61.00 17.94
N VAL A 568 -9.28 59.67 17.90
CA VAL A 568 -10.16 58.90 18.78
C VAL A 568 -9.84 59.12 20.23
N ALA A 569 -8.54 59.17 20.61
CA ALA A 569 -8.11 59.42 21.99
C ALA A 569 -8.46 60.85 22.46
N ARG A 570 -8.54 61.81 21.55
CA ARG A 570 -8.98 63.19 21.89
C ARG A 570 -10.50 63.28 21.99
N LEU A 571 -11.22 62.62 21.08
CA LEU A 571 -12.68 62.59 21.08
C LEU A 571 -13.24 61.89 22.31
N GLU A 572 -12.59 60.82 22.79
CA GLU A 572 -12.99 60.13 24.02
C GLU A 572 -13.04 61.08 25.22
N GLN A 573 -12.02 61.93 25.38
CA GLN A 573 -12.02 62.95 26.44
C GLN A 573 -13.17 63.95 26.32
N GLN A 574 -13.58 64.26 25.09
CA GLN A 574 -14.69 65.20 24.82
C GLN A 574 -16.05 64.56 25.09
N CYS A 575 -16.21 63.24 24.96
CA CYS A 575 -17.46 62.54 25.32
C CYS A 575 -17.86 62.87 26.77
N LYS A 576 -16.90 62.95 27.66
CA LYS A 576 -17.14 63.26 29.10
C LYS A 576 -17.60 64.70 29.30
N GLN A 577 -17.07 65.67 28.51
CA GLN A 577 -17.38 67.09 28.63
C GLN A 577 -18.73 67.46 27.97
N LEU A 578 -19.02 66.81 26.82
CA LEU A 578 -20.23 67.07 26.07
C LEU A 578 -21.43 66.25 26.57
N GLY A 579 -21.20 65.27 27.43
CA GLY A 579 -22.28 64.43 27.94
C GLY A 579 -22.79 63.39 26.94
N GLU A 580 -22.09 63.18 25.82
CA GLU A 580 -22.47 62.24 24.79
C GLU A 580 -21.84 60.86 25.05
N PRO A 581 -22.62 59.78 25.01
CA PRO A 581 -22.07 58.44 25.23
C PRO A 581 -21.25 57.93 24.03
N VAL A 582 -21.57 58.38 22.81
CA VAL A 582 -20.85 58.04 21.58
C VAL A 582 -20.59 59.28 20.75
N LEU A 583 -19.31 59.53 20.45
CA LEU A 583 -18.91 60.64 19.55
C LEU A 583 -18.20 60.04 18.30
N ALA A 584 -18.51 60.63 17.18
CA ALA A 584 -17.83 60.33 15.92
C ALA A 584 -17.09 61.58 15.42
N GLY A 585 -15.90 61.38 14.90
CA GLY A 585 -15.16 62.41 14.22
C GLY A 585 -15.58 62.58 12.77
N PRO A 586 -15.01 63.57 12.07
CA PRO A 586 -15.46 63.95 10.70
C PRO A 586 -15.24 62.84 9.68
N GLY A 587 -14.15 62.07 9.77
CA GLY A 587 -13.88 60.97 8.84
C GLY A 587 -14.89 59.83 9.00
N CYS A 588 -15.25 59.50 10.23
CA CYS A 588 -16.28 58.50 10.51
C CYS A 588 -17.65 58.98 10.05
N ALA A 589 -18.06 60.21 10.33
CA ALA A 589 -19.33 60.78 9.91
C ALA A 589 -19.48 60.85 8.38
N ALA A 590 -18.40 61.07 7.65
CA ALA A 590 -18.37 61.07 6.20
C ALA A 590 -18.45 59.65 5.57
N GLY A 591 -17.97 58.64 6.27
CA GLY A 591 -17.90 57.23 5.84
C GLY A 591 -19.10 56.38 6.28
N ALA A 592 -19.88 56.83 7.24
CA ALA A 592 -21.04 56.13 7.78
C ALA A 592 -22.31 56.33 6.93
N ASN A 593 -23.09 55.28 6.78
CA ASN A 593 -24.43 55.35 6.14
C ASN A 593 -25.54 55.71 7.14
N GLN A 594 -25.29 55.47 8.44
CA GLN A 594 -26.28 55.78 9.48
C GLN A 594 -26.37 57.30 9.72
N PRO A 595 -27.57 57.82 10.08
CA PRO A 595 -27.78 59.24 10.27
C PRO A 595 -26.98 59.78 11.49
N MET A 596 -26.27 60.89 11.25
CA MET A 596 -25.42 61.53 12.26
C MET A 596 -25.95 62.95 12.52
N ARG A 597 -25.95 63.38 13.78
CA ARG A 597 -26.24 64.78 14.18
C ARG A 597 -24.99 65.53 14.57
N PRO A 598 -24.81 66.76 14.15
CA PRO A 598 -23.69 67.57 14.65
C PRO A 598 -23.88 67.89 16.14
N VAL A 599 -22.82 67.78 16.90
CA VAL A 599 -22.81 68.04 18.37
C VAL A 599 -22.08 69.32 18.69
N ALA A 600 -20.87 69.48 18.23
CA ALA A 600 -20.03 70.64 18.53
C ALA A 600 -18.96 70.86 17.45
N THR A 601 -18.33 72.03 17.51
CA THR A 601 -17.10 72.30 16.79
C THR A 601 -16.02 72.58 17.86
N LEU A 602 -14.94 71.79 17.84
CA LEU A 602 -13.95 71.77 18.90
C LEU A 602 -12.54 72.07 18.36
N ASP A 603 -11.77 72.80 19.14
CA ASP A 603 -10.33 72.93 18.92
C ASP A 603 -9.61 71.87 19.73
N LEU A 604 -9.17 70.82 19.04
CA LEU A 604 -8.52 69.65 19.67
C LEU A 604 -7.01 69.84 19.68
N ARG A 605 -6.38 69.67 20.86
CA ARG A 605 -4.94 69.87 21.02
C ARG A 605 -4.12 68.95 20.08
N GLY A 606 -3.31 69.58 19.22
CA GLY A 606 -2.46 68.87 18.25
C GLY A 606 -3.18 68.40 16.98
N ILE A 607 -4.34 68.98 16.68
CA ILE A 607 -5.07 68.84 15.43
C ILE A 607 -5.26 70.25 14.87
N ASP A 608 -4.90 70.42 13.60
CA ASP A 608 -4.97 71.71 12.94
C ASP A 608 -6.40 72.04 12.55
N GLY A 609 -6.90 73.17 13.07
CA GLY A 609 -8.21 73.75 12.74
C GLY A 609 -9.41 73.18 13.54
N PRO A 610 -10.57 73.84 13.38
CA PRO A 610 -11.78 73.44 14.08
C PRO A 610 -12.28 72.07 13.60
N THR A 611 -12.51 71.15 14.53
CA THR A 611 -12.98 69.79 14.25
C THR A 611 -14.48 69.69 14.56
N HIS A 612 -15.28 69.38 13.54
CA HIS A 612 -16.70 69.05 13.72
C HIS A 612 -16.87 67.67 14.29
N VAL A 613 -17.62 67.54 15.37
CA VAL A 613 -17.92 66.24 16.00
C VAL A 613 -19.41 65.93 15.92
N PHE A 614 -19.70 64.66 15.80
CA PHE A 614 -21.04 64.13 15.53
C PHE A 614 -21.42 63.08 16.56
N ALA A 615 -22.70 62.83 16.73
CA ALA A 615 -23.25 61.68 17.42
C ALA A 615 -24.24 60.93 16.55
N PRO A 616 -24.39 59.64 16.70
CA PRO A 616 -25.46 58.88 16.03
C PRO A 616 -26.84 59.42 16.40
N GLN A 617 -27.76 59.54 15.45
CA GLN A 617 -29.15 59.83 15.79
C GLN A 617 -29.78 58.58 16.38
N GLN A 618 -30.39 58.74 17.59
CA GLN A 618 -31.13 57.65 18.22
C GLN A 618 -32.42 57.36 17.54
#